data_c96d68966244bede86a746a8a6e30911
#
_entry.id   c96d68966244bede86a746a8a6e30911
#
_cell.length_a   1.000
_cell.length_b   1.000
_cell.length_c   1.000
_cell.angle_alpha   90.00
_cell.angle_beta   90.00
_cell.angle_gamma   90.00
#
_symmetry.space_group_name_H-M   'P 1'
#
loop_
_entity.id
_entity.type
_entity.pdbx_description
1 polymer ?
#
loop_
_entity_poly.entity_id
_entity_poly.type
_entity_poly.pdbx_seq_one_letter_code
_entity_poly.pdbx_strand_id
1 'polypeptide(L)'
;PIDIEKSLNDKKDKTHLTNQLETTNKEFEKQIKLNNSFLKRTNDFLEGFDLAALKNKLEIEVEKQKQLEKLLSETALKQQTLGSYEKQQCVLKDIPCGDNYLTSCRFIKDAYKASQEIEPIKKTISDLKIKKKEVNKEIVKLDAPKVRLHVQDYEELTKRKEHVQTENAAHELDIQKNLNKISEYKN
;
A
#
# COMPACT_ATOMS: atom_id res chain seq x y z
N PRO A 1 -71.13 17.73 -21.24
CA PRO A 1 -70.01 18.68 -21.52
C PRO A 1 -68.85 18.43 -20.55
N ILE A 2 -69.12 18.09 -19.27
CA ILE A 2 -68.09 17.91 -18.22
C ILE A 2 -67.16 16.72 -18.51
N ASP A 3 -67.63 15.63 -19.09
CA ASP A 3 -66.84 14.44 -19.39
C ASP A 3 -65.84 14.65 -20.51
N ILE A 4 -66.13 15.51 -21.49
CA ILE A 4 -65.25 15.79 -22.63
C ILE A 4 -64.06 16.64 -22.21
N GLU A 5 -64.29 17.65 -21.38
CA GLU A 5 -63.26 18.54 -20.88
C GLU A 5 -62.31 17.82 -19.94
N LYS A 6 -62.83 16.95 -19.07
CA LYS A 6 -62.05 16.09 -18.17
C LYS A 6 -61.18 15.14 -18.97
N SER A 7 -61.77 14.44 -19.98
CA SER A 7 -61.05 13.52 -20.86
C SER A 7 -59.93 14.23 -21.67
N LEU A 8 -60.14 15.53 -22.07
CA LEU A 8 -59.14 16.32 -22.79
C LEU A 8 -57.98 16.74 -21.87
N ASN A 9 -58.25 17.10 -20.62
CA ASN A 9 -57.25 17.41 -19.61
C ASN A 9 -56.43 16.20 -19.23
N ASP A 10 -57.06 15.05 -18.94
CA ASP A 10 -56.39 13.78 -18.67
C ASP A 10 -55.43 13.37 -19.82
N LYS A 11 -55.85 13.60 -21.07
CA LYS A 11 -55.01 13.32 -22.25
C LYS A 11 -53.82 14.28 -22.36
N LYS A 12 -54.00 15.58 -22.05
CA LYS A 12 -52.88 16.55 -21.99
C LYS A 12 -51.89 16.19 -20.92
N ASP A 13 -52.36 15.82 -19.73
CA ASP A 13 -51.50 15.44 -18.59
C ASP A 13 -50.71 14.18 -18.91
N LYS A 14 -51.35 13.13 -19.49
CA LYS A 14 -50.65 11.94 -19.94
C LYS A 14 -49.58 12.25 -21.01
N THR A 15 -49.88 13.14 -21.96
CA THR A 15 -48.92 13.57 -22.98
C THR A 15 -47.74 14.29 -22.37
N HIS A 16 -47.98 15.19 -21.43
CA HIS A 16 -46.92 15.93 -20.70
C HIS A 16 -46.02 14.97 -19.90
N LEU A 17 -46.58 14.05 -19.13
CA LEU A 17 -45.85 13.01 -18.39
C LEU A 17 -45.02 12.12 -19.31
N THR A 18 -45.58 11.71 -20.45
CA THR A 18 -44.88 10.91 -21.47
C THR A 18 -43.60 11.66 -21.95
N ASN A 19 -43.74 12.94 -22.31
CA ASN A 19 -42.63 13.75 -22.78
C ASN A 19 -41.55 13.93 -21.69
N GLN A 20 -41.95 14.09 -20.42
CA GLN A 20 -41.00 14.15 -19.31
C GLN A 20 -40.22 12.85 -19.16
N LEU A 21 -40.89 11.70 -19.18
CA LEU A 21 -40.26 10.37 -19.08
C LEU A 21 -39.32 10.11 -20.27
N GLU A 22 -39.69 10.49 -21.48
CA GLU A 22 -38.84 10.36 -22.68
C GLU A 22 -37.59 11.25 -22.55
N THR A 23 -37.73 12.45 -22.01
CA THR A 23 -36.61 13.36 -21.77
C THR A 23 -35.64 12.75 -20.73
N THR A 24 -36.17 12.28 -19.60
CA THR A 24 -35.38 11.61 -18.54
C THR A 24 -34.66 10.39 -19.07
N ASN A 25 -35.30 9.57 -19.90
CA ASN A 25 -34.66 8.41 -20.52
C ASN A 25 -33.48 8.82 -21.43
N LYS A 26 -33.60 9.90 -22.20
CA LYS A 26 -32.50 10.41 -23.02
C LYS A 26 -31.31 10.88 -22.17
N GLU A 27 -31.59 11.46 -21.01
CA GLU A 27 -30.55 11.87 -20.06
C GLU A 27 -29.83 10.65 -19.49
N PHE A 28 -30.56 9.61 -19.06
CA PHE A 28 -29.99 8.36 -18.60
C PHE A 28 -29.15 7.66 -19.69
N GLU A 29 -29.67 7.56 -20.92
CA GLU A 29 -28.92 7.00 -22.05
C GLU A 29 -27.61 7.75 -22.33
N LYS A 30 -27.64 9.08 -22.21
CA LYS A 30 -26.43 9.92 -22.35
C LYS A 30 -25.45 9.62 -21.24
N GLN A 31 -25.91 9.51 -19.99
CA GLN A 31 -25.06 9.18 -18.84
C GLN A 31 -24.43 7.79 -18.98
N ILE A 32 -25.23 6.79 -19.37
CA ILE A 32 -24.74 5.43 -19.65
C ILE A 32 -23.64 5.43 -20.71
N LYS A 33 -23.78 6.21 -21.79
CA LYS A 33 -22.72 6.32 -22.80
C LYS A 33 -21.42 6.91 -22.27
N LEU A 34 -21.51 7.96 -21.44
CA LEU A 34 -20.35 8.56 -20.78
C LEU A 34 -19.69 7.56 -19.82
N ASN A 35 -20.48 6.89 -19.01
CA ASN A 35 -20.06 5.88 -18.07
C ASN A 35 -19.37 4.70 -18.78
N ASN A 36 -19.93 4.21 -19.88
CA ASN A 36 -19.34 3.15 -20.69
C ASN A 36 -17.98 3.55 -21.29
N SER A 37 -17.84 4.82 -21.72
CA SER A 37 -16.55 5.33 -22.18
C SER A 37 -15.51 5.39 -21.06
N PHE A 38 -15.93 5.75 -19.84
CA PHE A 38 -15.08 5.71 -18.64
C PHE A 38 -14.71 4.27 -18.31
N LEU A 39 -15.67 3.35 -18.27
CA LEU A 39 -15.45 1.93 -17.96
C LEU A 39 -14.45 1.29 -18.93
N LYS A 40 -14.57 1.57 -20.22
CA LYS A 40 -13.64 1.06 -21.24
C LYS A 40 -12.21 1.52 -20.94
N ARG A 41 -11.98 2.83 -20.76
CA ARG A 41 -10.64 3.37 -20.46
C ARG A 41 -10.08 2.83 -19.14
N THR A 42 -10.93 2.66 -18.14
CA THR A 42 -10.54 2.11 -16.84
C THR A 42 -10.15 0.63 -16.98
N ASN A 43 -10.91 -0.16 -17.75
CA ASN A 43 -10.56 -1.56 -18.02
C ASN A 43 -9.22 -1.68 -18.74
N ASP A 44 -9.03 -0.91 -19.83
CA ASP A 44 -7.77 -0.90 -20.60
C ASP A 44 -6.56 -0.55 -19.69
N PHE A 45 -6.75 0.38 -18.75
CA PHE A 45 -5.72 0.73 -17.78
C PHE A 45 -5.46 -0.39 -16.75
N LEU A 46 -6.52 -0.96 -16.17
CA LEU A 46 -6.42 -2.02 -15.16
C LEU A 46 -5.83 -3.32 -15.72
N GLU A 47 -6.13 -3.68 -16.98
CA GLU A 47 -5.56 -4.84 -17.65
C GLU A 47 -4.04 -4.73 -17.85
N GLY A 48 -3.52 -3.52 -18.07
CA GLY A 48 -2.09 -3.26 -18.18
C GLY A 48 -1.35 -3.18 -16.84
N PHE A 49 -2.06 -3.31 -15.71
CA PHE A 49 -1.52 -3.05 -14.39
C PHE A 49 -1.17 -4.34 -13.64
N ASP A 50 0.12 -4.60 -13.47
CA ASP A 50 0.59 -5.78 -12.71
C ASP A 50 0.52 -5.54 -11.20
N LEU A 51 -0.69 -5.63 -10.65
CA LEU A 51 -0.92 -5.49 -9.21
C LEU A 51 -0.16 -6.53 -8.38
N ALA A 52 -0.01 -7.76 -8.91
CA ALA A 52 0.67 -8.83 -8.20
C ALA A 52 2.16 -8.52 -8.02
N ALA A 53 2.83 -8.03 -9.07
CA ALA A 53 4.22 -7.60 -9.00
C ALA A 53 4.42 -6.43 -8.02
N LEU A 54 3.47 -5.48 -7.95
CA LEU A 54 3.55 -4.35 -7.01
C LEU A 54 3.34 -4.80 -5.56
N LYS A 55 2.37 -5.67 -5.29
CA LYS A 55 2.17 -6.24 -3.94
C LYS A 55 3.39 -7.06 -3.50
N ASN A 56 3.98 -7.86 -4.38
CA ASN A 56 5.21 -8.60 -4.08
C ASN A 56 6.38 -7.65 -3.71
N LYS A 57 6.53 -6.52 -4.40
CA LYS A 57 7.55 -5.51 -4.03
C LYS A 57 7.34 -4.97 -2.61
N LEU A 58 6.09 -4.76 -2.19
CA LEU A 58 5.79 -4.31 -0.83
C LEU A 58 6.08 -5.39 0.22
N GLU A 59 5.82 -6.65 -0.09
CA GLU A 59 6.17 -7.78 0.78
C GLU A 59 7.69 -7.89 0.96
N ILE A 60 8.44 -7.78 -0.14
CA ILE A 60 9.91 -7.77 -0.11
C ILE A 60 10.42 -6.58 0.72
N GLU A 61 9.80 -5.39 0.58
CA GLU A 61 10.18 -4.22 1.38
C GLU A 61 10.00 -4.50 2.89
N VAL A 62 8.88 -5.07 3.30
CA VAL A 62 8.61 -5.43 4.70
C VAL A 62 9.63 -6.43 5.23
N GLU A 63 9.98 -7.43 4.43
CA GLU A 63 10.99 -8.42 4.80
C GLU A 63 12.38 -7.81 4.97
N LYS A 64 12.77 -6.91 4.05
CA LYS A 64 14.03 -6.16 4.13
C LYS A 64 14.08 -5.20 5.32
N GLN A 65 12.97 -4.58 5.67
CA GLN A 65 12.89 -3.75 6.88
C GLN A 65 13.11 -4.57 8.16
N LYS A 66 12.47 -5.74 8.28
CA LYS A 66 12.72 -6.68 9.39
C LYS A 66 14.18 -7.13 9.46
N GLN A 67 14.78 -7.41 8.31
CA GLN A 67 16.20 -7.75 8.24
C GLN A 67 17.08 -6.59 8.72
N LEU A 68 16.76 -5.35 8.35
CA LEU A 68 17.47 -4.15 8.77
C LEU A 68 17.37 -3.94 10.29
N GLU A 69 16.19 -4.11 10.88
CA GLU A 69 15.97 -4.02 12.33
C GLU A 69 16.79 -5.07 13.09
N LYS A 70 16.85 -6.30 12.58
CA LYS A 70 17.68 -7.35 13.17
C LYS A 70 19.17 -6.98 13.14
N LEU A 71 19.66 -6.47 12.01
CA LEU A 71 21.06 -6.03 11.88
C LEU A 71 21.38 -4.84 12.81
N LEU A 72 20.41 -3.93 13.02
CA LEU A 72 20.55 -2.82 13.96
C LEU A 72 20.67 -3.31 15.40
N SER A 73 19.79 -4.23 15.81
CA SER A 73 19.79 -4.80 17.16
C SER A 73 21.10 -5.58 17.43
N GLU A 74 21.54 -6.37 16.46
CA GLU A 74 22.79 -7.13 16.58
C GLU A 74 24.00 -6.21 16.64
N THR A 75 24.02 -5.15 15.83
CA THR A 75 25.10 -4.14 15.86
C THR A 75 25.14 -3.44 17.21
N ALA A 76 24.00 -3.05 17.77
CA ALA A 76 23.92 -2.40 19.09
C ALA A 76 24.43 -3.30 20.21
N LEU A 77 24.03 -4.59 20.19
CA LEU A 77 24.50 -5.58 21.16
C LEU A 77 26.01 -5.78 21.10
N LYS A 78 26.58 -5.88 19.89
CA LYS A 78 28.03 -6.02 19.70
C LYS A 78 28.79 -4.76 20.14
N GLN A 79 28.24 -3.57 19.91
CA GLN A 79 28.81 -2.30 20.39
C GLN A 79 28.81 -2.25 21.92
N GLN A 80 27.73 -2.68 22.58
CA GLN A 80 27.66 -2.76 24.03
C GLN A 80 28.72 -3.74 24.59
N THR A 81 28.86 -4.90 23.95
CA THR A 81 29.88 -5.90 24.33
C THR A 81 31.28 -5.34 24.15
N LEU A 82 31.54 -4.65 23.03
CA LEU A 82 32.82 -4.00 22.77
C LEU A 82 33.14 -2.98 23.88
N GLY A 83 32.19 -2.10 24.23
CA GLY A 83 32.38 -1.12 25.30
C GLY A 83 32.68 -1.75 26.68
N SER A 84 32.08 -2.94 26.95
CA SER A 84 32.38 -3.72 28.14
C SER A 84 33.80 -4.26 28.12
N TYR A 85 34.25 -4.82 26.99
CA TYR A 85 35.59 -5.35 26.84
C TYR A 85 36.68 -4.26 26.88
N GLU A 86 36.41 -3.12 26.26
CA GLU A 86 37.32 -1.95 26.33
C GLU A 86 37.52 -1.43 27.79
N LYS A 87 36.42 -1.41 28.57
CA LYS A 87 36.50 -1.09 30.01
C LYS A 87 37.33 -2.12 30.80
N GLN A 88 37.13 -3.41 30.51
CA GLN A 88 37.92 -4.47 31.16
C GLN A 88 39.38 -4.41 30.75
N GLN A 89 39.69 -4.08 29.49
CA GLN A 89 41.05 -3.92 29.00
C GLN A 89 41.78 -2.77 29.72
N CYS A 90 41.07 -1.68 30.11
CA CYS A 90 41.70 -0.60 30.84
C CYS A 90 42.37 -1.05 32.15
N VAL A 91 41.85 -2.09 32.79
CA VAL A 91 42.44 -2.68 33.99
C VAL A 91 43.89 -3.16 33.75
N LEU A 92 44.18 -3.64 32.51
CA LEU A 92 45.54 -4.12 32.16
C LEU A 92 46.60 -3.01 32.12
N LYS A 93 46.21 -1.73 31.95
CA LYS A 93 47.13 -0.59 31.84
C LYS A 93 47.75 -0.21 33.17
N ASP A 94 47.05 -0.50 34.29
CA ASP A 94 47.43 -0.06 35.63
C ASP A 94 48.10 -1.17 36.45
N ILE A 95 48.47 -2.31 35.78
CA ILE A 95 49.02 -3.46 36.48
C ILE A 95 50.54 -3.38 36.54
N PRO A 96 51.11 -3.40 37.74
CA PRO A 96 52.56 -3.31 37.92
C PRO A 96 53.33 -4.60 37.61
N CYS A 97 52.63 -5.72 37.35
CA CYS A 97 53.22 -7.06 37.26
C CYS A 97 53.87 -7.41 35.91
N GLY A 98 53.78 -6.56 34.88
CA GLY A 98 54.33 -6.87 33.55
C GLY A 98 53.62 -7.99 32.81
N ASP A 99 53.95 -8.17 31.51
CA ASP A 99 53.23 -9.06 30.58
C ASP A 99 53.33 -10.56 30.90
N ASN A 100 54.32 -10.97 31.67
CA ASN A 100 54.60 -12.39 32.00
C ASN A 100 53.49 -13.08 32.83
N TYR A 101 52.60 -12.33 33.46
CA TYR A 101 51.55 -12.85 34.34
C TYR A 101 50.14 -12.77 33.74
N LEU A 102 50.00 -12.23 32.54
CA LEU A 102 48.68 -11.96 31.92
C LEU A 102 47.78 -13.20 31.79
N THR A 103 48.37 -14.38 31.52
CA THR A 103 47.62 -15.65 31.37
C THR A 103 47.42 -16.44 32.66
N SER A 104 48.25 -16.22 33.66
CA SER A 104 48.30 -17.01 34.91
C SER A 104 47.64 -16.32 36.09
N CYS A 105 47.57 -14.98 36.08
CA CYS A 105 47.00 -14.23 37.18
C CYS A 105 45.47 -14.26 37.18
N ARG A 106 44.89 -14.76 38.24
CA ARG A 106 43.43 -14.91 38.41
C ARG A 106 42.69 -13.56 38.31
N PHE A 107 43.27 -12.49 38.72
CA PHE A 107 42.63 -11.15 38.76
C PHE A 107 42.58 -10.46 37.40
N ILE A 108 43.49 -10.79 36.48
CA ILE A 108 43.59 -10.11 35.17
C ILE A 108 43.24 -11.03 34.02
N LYS A 109 43.00 -12.31 34.27
CA LYS A 109 42.68 -13.32 33.23
C LYS A 109 41.49 -12.90 32.36
N ASP A 110 40.45 -12.37 32.96
CA ASP A 110 39.25 -11.94 32.24
C ASP A 110 39.49 -10.66 31.41
N ALA A 111 40.27 -9.73 31.93
CA ALA A 111 40.67 -8.54 31.18
C ALA A 111 41.57 -8.89 29.99
N TYR A 112 42.48 -9.87 30.17
CA TYR A 112 43.31 -10.39 29.07
C TYR A 112 42.48 -11.08 27.97
N LYS A 113 41.53 -11.92 28.34
CA LYS A 113 40.60 -12.55 27.39
C LYS A 113 39.77 -11.47 26.66
N ALA A 114 39.23 -10.50 27.38
CA ALA A 114 38.49 -9.39 26.80
C ALA A 114 39.33 -8.62 25.78
N SER A 115 40.63 -8.38 26.06
CA SER A 115 41.52 -7.70 25.11
C SER A 115 41.69 -8.45 23.79
N GLN A 116 41.71 -9.79 23.82
CA GLN A 116 41.83 -10.61 22.62
C GLN A 116 40.54 -10.59 21.77
N GLU A 117 39.38 -10.39 22.38
CA GLU A 117 38.08 -10.37 21.69
C GLU A 117 37.74 -8.99 21.06
N ILE A 118 38.45 -7.94 21.41
CA ILE A 118 38.18 -6.58 20.92
C ILE A 118 38.27 -6.50 19.39
N GLU A 119 39.36 -6.94 18.78
CA GLU A 119 39.56 -6.84 17.33
C GLU A 119 38.58 -7.73 16.54
N PRO A 120 38.31 -9.00 16.92
CA PRO A 120 37.25 -9.80 16.33
C PRO A 120 35.86 -9.13 16.36
N ILE A 121 35.50 -8.51 17.49
CA ILE A 121 34.20 -7.80 17.61
C ILE A 121 34.18 -6.56 16.74
N LYS A 122 35.25 -5.75 16.70
CA LYS A 122 35.33 -4.59 15.80
C LYS A 122 35.15 -4.99 14.34
N LYS A 123 35.77 -6.09 13.91
CA LYS A 123 35.59 -6.65 12.56
C LYS A 123 34.13 -7.02 12.33
N THR A 124 33.52 -7.75 13.26
CA THR A 124 32.10 -8.15 13.17
C THR A 124 31.18 -6.91 13.06
N ILE A 125 31.41 -5.87 13.85
CA ILE A 125 30.65 -4.60 13.76
C ILE A 125 30.83 -3.93 12.39
N SER A 126 32.03 -3.95 11.83
CA SER A 126 32.30 -3.43 10.48
C SER A 126 31.51 -4.19 9.42
N ASP A 127 31.51 -5.53 9.47
CA ASP A 127 30.79 -6.39 8.54
C ASP A 127 29.27 -6.18 8.62
N LEU A 128 28.74 -6.06 9.86
CA LEU A 128 27.33 -5.73 10.09
C LEU A 128 26.94 -4.36 9.52
N LYS A 129 27.82 -3.36 9.66
CA LYS A 129 27.61 -2.03 9.06
C LYS A 129 27.56 -2.06 7.54
N ILE A 130 28.40 -2.90 6.91
CA ILE A 130 28.39 -3.08 5.46
C ILE A 130 27.06 -3.74 5.02
N LYS A 131 26.69 -4.86 5.63
CA LYS A 131 25.41 -5.54 5.36
C LYS A 131 24.20 -4.61 5.54
N LYS A 132 24.18 -3.81 6.61
CA LYS A 132 23.15 -2.79 6.83
C LYS A 132 23.05 -1.80 5.69
N LYS A 133 24.19 -1.31 5.16
CA LYS A 133 24.21 -0.37 4.02
C LYS A 133 23.66 -1.03 2.74
N GLU A 134 23.96 -2.31 2.52
CA GLU A 134 23.45 -3.06 1.37
C GLU A 134 21.94 -3.24 1.44
N VAL A 135 21.42 -3.73 2.57
CA VAL A 135 19.98 -3.89 2.79
C VAL A 135 19.23 -2.56 2.63
N ASN A 136 19.79 -1.48 3.19
CA ASN A 136 19.18 -0.16 3.06
C ASN A 136 19.15 0.33 1.60
N LYS A 137 20.19 0.06 0.81
CA LYS A 137 20.20 0.36 -0.64
C LYS A 137 19.13 -0.44 -1.38
N GLU A 138 18.90 -1.69 -1.02
CA GLU A 138 17.85 -2.52 -1.61
C GLU A 138 16.45 -1.96 -1.28
N ILE A 139 16.20 -1.56 -0.03
CA ILE A 139 14.95 -0.92 0.39
C ILE A 139 14.69 0.34 -0.43
N VAL A 140 15.69 1.21 -0.57
CA VAL A 140 15.55 2.45 -1.36
C VAL A 140 15.22 2.16 -2.83
N LYS A 141 15.80 1.11 -3.43
CA LYS A 141 15.52 0.71 -4.82
C LYS A 141 14.09 0.22 -5.04
N LEU A 142 13.44 -0.31 -4.02
CA LEU A 142 12.05 -0.77 -4.12
C LEU A 142 11.04 0.36 -4.31
N ASP A 143 11.41 1.59 -3.93
CA ASP A 143 10.58 2.79 -4.02
C ASP A 143 9.15 2.55 -3.47
N ALA A 144 9.10 1.93 -2.30
CA ALA A 144 7.84 1.50 -1.67
C ALA A 144 6.78 2.61 -1.56
N PRO A 145 7.11 3.88 -1.28
CA PRO A 145 6.11 4.95 -1.27
C PRO A 145 5.39 5.10 -2.60
N LYS A 146 6.13 5.06 -3.72
CA LYS A 146 5.55 5.12 -5.06
C LYS A 146 4.74 3.88 -5.39
N VAL A 147 5.23 2.71 -4.99
CA VAL A 147 4.49 1.45 -5.18
C VAL A 147 3.17 1.45 -4.41
N ARG A 148 3.15 1.92 -3.14
CA ARG A 148 1.92 2.05 -2.34
C ARG A 148 0.91 2.99 -2.99
N LEU A 149 1.37 4.12 -3.52
CA LEU A 149 0.50 5.05 -4.25
C LEU A 149 -0.15 4.38 -5.46
N HIS A 150 0.64 3.65 -6.28
CA HIS A 150 0.10 2.95 -7.44
C HIS A 150 -0.92 1.85 -7.05
N VAL A 151 -0.69 1.13 -5.95
CA VAL A 151 -1.65 0.14 -5.43
C VAL A 151 -2.94 0.83 -4.98
N GLN A 152 -2.83 1.96 -4.29
CA GLN A 152 -3.98 2.75 -3.86
C GLN A 152 -4.78 3.28 -5.07
N ASP A 153 -4.11 3.85 -6.07
CA ASP A 153 -4.75 4.32 -7.31
C ASP A 153 -5.52 3.19 -8.01
N TYR A 154 -4.94 1.99 -8.06
CA TYR A 154 -5.60 0.81 -8.61
C TYR A 154 -6.88 0.45 -7.83
N GLU A 155 -6.81 0.43 -6.51
CA GLU A 155 -7.94 0.09 -5.65
C GLU A 155 -9.06 1.15 -5.74
N GLU A 156 -8.71 2.42 -5.80
CA GLU A 156 -9.66 3.52 -5.98
C GLU A 156 -10.36 3.46 -7.34
N LEU A 157 -9.61 3.20 -8.41
CA LEU A 157 -10.18 3.04 -9.75
C LEU A 157 -11.09 1.81 -9.84
N THR A 158 -10.74 0.73 -9.17
CA THR A 158 -11.58 -0.48 -9.12
C THR A 158 -12.92 -0.20 -8.42
N LYS A 159 -12.88 0.46 -7.27
CA LYS A 159 -14.10 0.88 -6.53
C LYS A 159 -14.98 1.82 -7.36
N ARG A 160 -14.35 2.78 -8.04
CA ARG A 160 -15.07 3.72 -8.90
C ARG A 160 -15.70 3.01 -10.11
N LYS A 161 -15.02 2.04 -10.69
CA LYS A 161 -15.55 1.19 -11.76
C LYS A 161 -16.82 0.44 -11.29
N GLU A 162 -16.77 -0.21 -10.13
CA GLU A 162 -17.90 -0.92 -9.54
C GLU A 162 -19.09 0.01 -9.28
N HIS A 163 -18.82 1.21 -8.76
CA HIS A 163 -19.86 2.23 -8.55
C HIS A 163 -20.53 2.64 -9.85
N VAL A 164 -19.75 2.94 -10.89
CA VAL A 164 -20.28 3.32 -12.21
C VAL A 164 -21.05 2.18 -12.88
N GLN A 165 -20.65 0.94 -12.70
CA GLN A 165 -21.40 -0.23 -13.17
C GLN A 165 -22.77 -0.33 -12.48
N THR A 166 -22.81 -0.11 -11.17
CA THR A 166 -24.06 -0.12 -10.39
C THR A 166 -24.98 1.03 -10.80
N GLU A 167 -24.43 2.21 -11.05
CA GLU A 167 -25.17 3.38 -11.54
C GLU A 167 -25.78 3.11 -12.93
N ASN A 168 -25.03 2.53 -13.84
CA ASN A 168 -25.55 2.13 -15.15
C ASN A 168 -26.71 1.14 -15.05
N ALA A 169 -26.57 0.12 -14.20
CA ALA A 169 -27.64 -0.85 -13.98
C ALA A 169 -28.92 -0.19 -13.42
N ALA A 170 -28.77 0.77 -12.51
CA ALA A 170 -29.89 1.53 -11.98
C ALA A 170 -30.58 2.37 -13.08
N HIS A 171 -29.80 3.08 -13.90
CA HIS A 171 -30.36 3.85 -15.02
C HIS A 171 -31.08 2.99 -16.05
N GLU A 172 -30.51 1.82 -16.39
CA GLU A 172 -31.18 0.86 -17.30
C GLU A 172 -32.51 0.37 -16.73
N LEU A 173 -32.57 0.05 -15.44
CA LEU A 173 -33.78 -0.33 -14.75
C LEU A 173 -34.83 0.78 -14.76
N ASP A 174 -34.41 2.02 -14.50
CA ASP A 174 -35.36 3.14 -14.51
C ASP A 174 -35.85 3.49 -15.92
N ILE A 175 -35.02 3.35 -16.96
CA ILE A 175 -35.46 3.43 -18.36
C ILE A 175 -36.53 2.40 -18.62
N GLN A 176 -36.36 1.15 -18.21
CA GLN A 176 -37.37 0.10 -18.41
C GLN A 176 -38.69 0.43 -17.69
N LYS A 177 -38.64 0.89 -16.44
CA LYS A 177 -39.84 1.34 -15.71
C LYS A 177 -40.55 2.49 -16.42
N ASN A 178 -39.78 3.47 -16.92
CA ASN A 178 -40.33 4.59 -17.64
C ASN A 178 -40.99 4.17 -18.97
N LEU A 179 -40.37 3.27 -19.73
CA LEU A 179 -40.92 2.72 -20.97
C LEU A 179 -42.28 1.99 -20.71
N ASN A 180 -42.38 1.22 -19.64
CA ASN A 180 -43.62 0.57 -19.26
C ASN A 180 -44.72 1.60 -18.97
N LYS A 181 -44.44 2.65 -18.20
CA LYS A 181 -45.38 3.75 -17.91
C LYS A 181 -45.78 4.50 -19.18
N ILE A 182 -44.83 4.77 -20.07
CA ILE A 182 -45.13 5.40 -21.39
C ILE A 182 -46.08 4.52 -22.19
N SER A 183 -45.88 3.21 -22.21
CA SER A 183 -46.77 2.28 -22.88
C SER A 183 -48.19 2.30 -22.27
N GLU A 184 -48.33 2.32 -20.95
CA GLU A 184 -49.60 2.46 -20.23
C GLU A 184 -50.33 3.77 -20.57
N TYR A 185 -49.60 4.88 -20.74
CA TYR A 185 -50.20 6.19 -21.07
C TYR A 185 -50.64 6.30 -22.54
N LYS A 186 -50.02 5.53 -23.44
CA LYS A 186 -50.33 5.52 -24.87
C LYS A 186 -51.51 4.58 -25.24
N ASN A 187 -51.86 3.64 -24.35
CA ASN A 187 -53.02 2.75 -24.47
C ASN A 187 -54.24 3.38 -23.77
#